data_223f8095dba0ba7080b676288830fc3d
#
_entry.id   223f8095dba0ba7080b676288830fc3d
#
_cell.length_a   1.000
_cell.length_b   1.000
_cell.length_c   1.000
_cell.angle_alpha   90.00
_cell.angle_beta   90.00
_cell.angle_gamma   90.00
#
_symmetry.space_group_name_H-M   'P 1'
#
loop_
_entity.id
_entity.type
_entity.pdbx_description
1 polymer ?
#
loop_
_entity_poly.entity_id
_entity_poly.type
_entity_poly.pdbx_seq_one_letter_code
_entity_poly.pdbx_strand_id
1 'polypeptide(L)'
;MIIEVCGPGCPRCQATEKNAVEALKQLGKQVGEDVQVVEVKDVKEISARGVIITPALLIDGVKMCEGRIPSPQEVKKWIEEKM
;
A
#
# COMPACT_ATOMS: atom_id res chain seq x y z
N MET A 1 -12.26 -0.80 -2.05
CA MET A 1 -10.96 -1.23 -1.49
C MET A 1 -10.07 -0.01 -1.29
N ILE A 2 -9.43 0.08 -0.16
CA ILE A 2 -8.50 1.16 0.16
C ILE A 2 -7.13 0.56 0.43
N ILE A 3 -6.13 1.03 -0.31
CA ILE A 3 -4.74 0.65 -0.10
C ILE A 3 -4.04 1.82 0.57
N GLU A 4 -3.46 1.59 1.74
CA GLU A 4 -2.74 2.59 2.48
C GLU A 4 -1.24 2.31 2.45
N VAL A 5 -0.46 3.31 2.04
CA VAL A 5 1.00 3.24 2.05
C VAL A 5 1.48 4.12 3.18
N CYS A 6 2.03 3.50 4.22
CA CYS A 6 2.48 4.20 5.42
C CYS A 6 3.96 4.54 5.32
N GLY A 7 4.28 5.81 5.51
CA GLY A 7 5.65 6.26 5.52
C GLY A 7 5.75 7.77 5.33
N PRO A 8 6.89 8.38 5.71
CA PRO A 8 7.07 9.83 5.68
C PRO A 8 7.30 10.41 4.27
N GLY A 9 7.17 9.62 3.22
CA GLY A 9 7.37 10.08 1.85
C GLY A 9 8.79 9.90 1.34
N CYS A 10 9.57 9.02 1.95
CA CYS A 10 10.93 8.70 1.52
C CYS A 10 10.91 7.93 0.19
N PRO A 11 12.05 7.81 -0.51
CA PRO A 11 12.11 7.09 -1.78
C PRO A 11 11.54 5.66 -1.72
N ARG A 12 11.76 4.96 -0.61
CA ARG A 12 11.22 3.60 -0.43
C ARG A 12 9.69 3.60 -0.33
N CYS A 13 9.14 4.62 0.32
CA CYS A 13 7.69 4.77 0.44
C CYS A 13 7.08 5.07 -0.93
N GLN A 14 7.73 5.92 -1.71
CA GLN A 14 7.31 6.23 -3.07
C GLN A 14 7.36 5.00 -3.97
N ALA A 15 8.41 4.19 -3.84
CA ALA A 15 8.54 2.96 -4.61
C ALA A 15 7.43 1.97 -4.26
N THR A 16 7.04 1.88 -2.99
CA THR A 16 5.94 1.02 -2.54
C THR A 16 4.63 1.47 -3.18
N GLU A 17 4.37 2.77 -3.17
CA GLU A 17 3.16 3.32 -3.80
C GLU A 17 3.14 3.04 -5.30
N LYS A 18 4.27 3.27 -5.96
CA LYS A 18 4.39 3.02 -7.40
C LYS A 18 4.11 1.56 -7.74
N ASN A 19 4.63 0.64 -6.95
CA ASN A 19 4.41 -0.78 -7.17
C ASN A 19 2.96 -1.17 -6.93
N ALA A 20 2.29 -0.55 -5.97
CA ALA A 20 0.87 -0.77 -5.73
C ALA A 20 0.03 -0.29 -6.92
N VAL A 21 0.34 0.89 -7.45
CA VAL A 21 -0.34 1.43 -8.62
C VAL A 21 -0.11 0.54 -9.84
N GLU A 22 1.11 0.05 -10.02
CA GLU A 22 1.42 -0.86 -11.12
C GLU A 22 0.63 -2.16 -11.03
N ALA A 23 0.50 -2.71 -9.82
CA ALA A 23 -0.31 -3.91 -9.60
C ALA A 23 -1.77 -3.69 -10.00
N LEU A 24 -2.32 -2.52 -9.66
CA LEU A 24 -3.69 -2.18 -10.02
C LEU A 24 -3.87 -2.06 -11.53
N LYS A 25 -2.88 -1.48 -12.22
CA LYS A 25 -2.91 -1.38 -13.68
C LYS A 25 -2.92 -2.76 -14.32
N GLN A 26 -2.14 -3.69 -13.80
CA GLN A 26 -2.09 -5.06 -14.32
C GLN A 26 -3.42 -5.79 -14.13
N LEU A 27 -4.18 -5.42 -13.10
CA LEU A 27 -5.49 -5.98 -12.83
C LEU A 27 -6.63 -5.26 -13.55
N GLY A 28 -6.31 -4.20 -14.28
CA GLY A 28 -7.32 -3.39 -14.96
C GLY A 28 -8.16 -2.53 -14.02
N LYS A 29 -7.66 -2.26 -12.82
CA LYS A 29 -8.36 -1.44 -11.83
C LYS A 29 -8.01 0.03 -12.00
N GLN A 30 -8.99 0.90 -11.81
CA GLN A 30 -8.81 2.35 -11.90
C GLN A 30 -8.54 2.92 -10.52
N VAL A 31 -7.38 3.55 -10.35
CA VAL A 31 -7.03 4.23 -9.11
C VAL A 31 -7.96 5.44 -8.94
N GLY A 32 -8.59 5.54 -7.77
CA GLY A 32 -9.54 6.61 -7.48
C GLY A 32 -10.99 6.26 -7.79
N GLU A 33 -11.24 5.22 -8.57
CA GLU A 33 -12.60 4.75 -8.88
C GLU A 33 -12.87 3.38 -8.24
N ASP A 34 -12.12 2.36 -8.67
CA ASP A 34 -12.29 1.00 -8.15
C ASP A 34 -11.56 0.81 -6.82
N VAL A 35 -10.38 1.40 -6.71
CA VAL A 35 -9.49 1.26 -5.56
C VAL A 35 -8.86 2.62 -5.27
N GLN A 36 -8.81 2.99 -4.00
CA GLN A 36 -8.13 4.21 -3.58
C GLN A 36 -6.76 3.88 -3.01
N VAL A 37 -5.75 4.64 -3.41
CA VAL A 37 -4.40 4.53 -2.87
C VAL A 37 -4.12 5.79 -2.07
N VAL A 38 -3.91 5.62 -0.76
CA VAL A 38 -3.75 6.72 0.18
C VAL A 38 -2.38 6.66 0.83
N GLU A 39 -1.71 7.80 0.90
CA GLU A 39 -0.46 7.92 1.63
C GLU A 39 -0.75 8.30 3.08
N VAL A 40 -0.18 7.56 4.03
CA VAL A 40 -0.30 7.85 5.45
C VAL A 40 1.08 8.30 5.92
N LYS A 41 1.23 9.60 6.13
CA LYS A 41 2.54 10.21 6.46
C LYS A 41 2.67 10.63 7.91
N ASP A 42 1.56 10.81 8.61
CA ASP A 42 1.57 11.23 10.00
C ASP A 42 2.00 10.08 10.91
N VAL A 43 3.02 10.33 11.75
CA VAL A 43 3.57 9.32 12.64
C VAL A 43 2.52 8.73 13.57
N LYS A 44 1.61 9.57 14.07
CA LYS A 44 0.55 9.11 14.97
C LYS A 44 -0.41 8.18 14.26
N GLU A 45 -0.78 8.50 13.04
CA GLU A 45 -1.67 7.65 12.25
C GLU A 45 -0.99 6.34 11.84
N ILE A 46 0.29 6.40 11.51
CA ILE A 46 1.08 5.20 11.21
C ILE A 46 1.12 4.27 12.42
N SER A 47 1.41 4.83 13.60
CA SER A 47 1.45 4.05 14.84
C SER A 47 0.09 3.48 15.19
N ALA A 48 -0.98 4.22 14.94
CA ALA A 48 -2.34 3.75 15.22
C ALA A 48 -2.71 2.53 14.39
N ARG A 49 -2.06 2.32 13.26
CA ARG A 49 -2.27 1.16 12.39
C ARG A 49 -1.38 -0.04 12.76
N GLY A 50 -0.61 0.08 13.83
CA GLY A 50 0.29 -0.97 14.27
C GLY A 50 1.56 -1.09 13.44
N VAL A 51 1.91 -0.03 12.71
CA VAL A 51 3.12 -0.01 11.88
C VAL A 51 4.30 0.52 12.70
N ILE A 52 5.37 -0.25 12.75
CA ILE A 52 6.58 0.11 13.49
C ILE A 52 7.70 0.51 12.52
N ILE A 53 7.82 -0.18 11.41
CA ILE A 53 8.89 0.04 10.42
C ILE A 53 8.24 0.43 9.09
N THR A 54 8.68 1.53 8.49
CA THR A 54 8.18 1.98 7.19
C THR A 54 9.18 1.62 6.09
N PRO A 55 8.72 1.43 4.85
CA PRO A 55 7.34 1.54 4.39
C PRO A 55 6.50 0.33 4.78
N ALA A 56 5.19 0.55 4.89
CA ALA A 56 4.24 -0.53 5.13
C ALA A 56 3.05 -0.36 4.20
N LEU A 57 2.41 -1.46 3.84
CA LEU A 57 1.25 -1.44 2.96
C LEU A 57 0.09 -2.17 3.62
N LEU A 58 -1.05 -1.49 3.68
CA LEU A 58 -2.28 -2.04 4.23
C LEU A 58 -3.35 -2.08 3.13
N ILE A 59 -4.16 -3.13 3.14
CA ILE A 59 -5.31 -3.25 2.24
C ILE A 59 -6.54 -3.44 3.12
N ASP A 60 -7.47 -2.49 3.01
CA ASP A 60 -8.69 -2.46 3.82
C ASP A 60 -8.41 -2.62 5.31
N GLY A 61 -7.37 -1.95 5.79
CA GLY A 61 -7.00 -1.94 7.20
C GLY A 61 -6.14 -3.11 7.65
N VAL A 62 -5.85 -4.07 6.76
CA VAL A 62 -5.01 -5.22 7.09
C VAL A 62 -3.59 -4.99 6.59
N LYS A 63 -2.62 -5.06 7.50
CA LYS A 63 -1.21 -4.87 7.17
C LYS A 63 -0.71 -6.08 6.39
N MET A 64 -0.30 -5.85 5.14
CA MET A 64 0.17 -6.90 4.25
C MET A 64 1.69 -7.06 4.28
N CYS A 65 2.42 -5.95 4.45
CA CYS A 65 3.87 -6.00 4.61
C CYS A 65 4.34 -4.78 5.39
N GLU A 66 5.55 -4.90 5.94
CA GLU A 66 6.15 -3.86 6.77
C GLU A 66 7.67 -3.93 6.66
N GLY A 67 8.30 -2.76 6.52
CA GLY A 67 9.76 -2.67 6.52
C GLY A 67 10.44 -3.10 5.22
N ARG A 68 9.68 -3.33 4.15
CA ARG A 68 10.24 -3.67 2.84
C ARG A 68 9.35 -3.14 1.73
N ILE A 69 9.90 -3.07 0.53
CA ILE A 69 9.16 -2.64 -0.66
C ILE A 69 8.57 -3.90 -1.31
N PRO A 70 7.22 -4.05 -1.32
CA PRO A 70 6.62 -5.21 -2.00
C PRO A 70 6.73 -5.06 -3.51
N SER A 71 6.87 -6.19 -4.21
CA SER A 71 6.88 -6.18 -5.66
C SER A 71 5.46 -6.00 -6.20
N PRO A 72 5.31 -5.53 -7.47
CA PRO A 72 3.98 -5.44 -8.06
C PRO A 72 3.25 -6.79 -8.08
N GLN A 73 3.96 -7.89 -8.28
CA GLN A 73 3.38 -9.23 -8.29
C GLN A 73 2.80 -9.60 -6.92
N GLU A 74 3.53 -9.27 -5.85
CA GLU A 74 3.06 -9.53 -4.49
C GLU A 74 1.78 -8.73 -4.19
N VAL A 75 1.78 -7.44 -4.52
CA VAL A 75 0.62 -6.59 -4.29
C VAL A 75 -0.57 -7.09 -5.11
N LYS A 76 -0.34 -7.45 -6.35
CA LYS A 76 -1.37 -7.99 -7.23
C LYS A 76 -2.02 -9.23 -6.62
N LYS A 77 -1.21 -10.15 -6.10
CA LYS A 77 -1.70 -11.35 -5.46
C LYS A 77 -2.56 -11.03 -4.24
N TRP A 78 -2.10 -10.11 -3.40
CA TRP A 78 -2.85 -9.71 -2.21
C TRP A 78 -4.19 -9.08 -2.56
N ILE A 79 -4.24 -8.27 -3.59
CA ILE A 79 -5.48 -7.64 -4.05
C ILE A 79 -6.44 -8.72 -4.57
N GLU A 80 -5.95 -9.66 -5.35
CA GLU A 80 -6.77 -10.75 -5.87
C GLU A 80 -7.36 -11.61 -4.75
N GLU A 81 -6.61 -11.84 -3.69
CA GLU A 81 -7.08 -12.62 -2.54
C GLU A 81 -8.21 -11.91 -1.78
N LYS A 82 -8.28 -10.59 -1.87
CA LYS A 82 -9.30 -9.80 -1.16
C LYS A 82 -10.50 -9.41 -2.03
N MET A 83 -10.46 -9.76 -3.29
CA MET A 83 -11.57 -9.46 -4.20
C MET A 83 -12.68 -10.47 -4.07
#